data_bf5ec34d5cd75546931e7977d720e576
#
_entry.id   bf5ec34d5cd75546931e7977d720e576
#
_cell.length_a   1.000
_cell.length_b   1.000
_cell.length_c   1.000
_cell.angle_alpha   90.00
_cell.angle_beta   90.00
_cell.angle_gamma   90.00
#
_symmetry.space_group_name_H-M   'P 1'
#
loop_
_entity.id
_entity.type
_entity.pdbx_description
1 polymer ?
#
loop_
_entity_poly.entity_id
_entity_poly.type
_entity_poly.pdbx_seq_one_letter_code
_entity_poly.pdbx_strand_id
1 'polypeptide(L)'
;MRWKVCLAAALAMASVEAANAQSVADTVAEFGLIGTWATDCTQPASSNNYLTVYAVKSSGEVSRTNYDKPDHIFNNYKITSAKRQAPDMLSYEQVWDFKGSPANVAGDRVQVLVNMVDNKFQIVSSQGSDGSFFVKDRKFPGSGDESPWQSKCQEK
;
A
#
# COMPACT_ATOMS: atom_id res chain seq x y z
N MET A 1 64.20 -36.97 15.93
CA MET A 1 62.77 -37.09 15.54
C MET A 1 62.17 -35.70 15.59
N ARG A 2 61.86 -35.08 14.41
CA ARG A 2 61.29 -33.75 14.30
C ARG A 2 59.84 -33.92 13.78
N TRP A 3 58.87 -33.64 14.65
CA TRP A 3 57.45 -33.57 14.25
C TRP A 3 57.15 -32.18 13.65
N LYS A 4 56.72 -32.20 12.39
CA LYS A 4 56.17 -31.01 11.71
C LYS A 4 54.65 -31.03 11.93
N VAL A 5 54.16 -30.06 12.67
CA VAL A 5 52.73 -29.81 12.83
C VAL A 5 52.32 -28.89 11.68
N CYS A 6 51.48 -29.43 10.76
CA CYS A 6 50.82 -28.64 9.73
C CYS A 6 49.54 -28.04 10.31
N LEU A 7 49.53 -26.72 10.52
CA LEU A 7 48.30 -25.97 10.81
C LEU A 7 47.56 -25.72 9.48
N ALA A 8 46.43 -26.38 9.30
CA ALA A 8 45.49 -26.06 8.22
C ALA A 8 44.56 -24.96 8.71
N ALA A 9 44.73 -23.74 8.17
CA ALA A 9 43.81 -22.63 8.39
C ALA A 9 42.60 -22.78 7.45
N ALA A 10 41.45 -23.15 7.99
CA ALA A 10 40.17 -23.15 7.25
C ALA A 10 39.66 -21.72 7.22
N LEU A 11 39.71 -21.08 6.03
CA LEU A 11 38.98 -19.81 5.76
C LEU A 11 37.49 -20.16 5.59
N ALA A 12 36.69 -19.83 6.60
CA ALA A 12 35.23 -19.77 6.47
C ALA A 12 34.85 -18.50 5.70
N MET A 13 34.50 -18.65 4.42
CA MET A 13 33.88 -17.59 3.62
C MET A 13 32.44 -17.44 4.11
N ALA A 14 32.18 -16.43 4.94
CA ALA A 14 30.83 -15.99 5.24
C ALA A 14 30.27 -15.27 3.99
N SER A 15 29.43 -15.94 3.23
CA SER A 15 28.60 -15.34 2.19
C SER A 15 27.61 -14.41 2.87
N VAL A 16 27.86 -13.08 2.80
CA VAL A 16 26.87 -12.05 3.16
C VAL A 16 25.83 -12.08 2.03
N GLU A 17 24.71 -12.76 2.24
CA GLU A 17 23.53 -12.57 1.40
C GLU A 17 23.07 -11.14 1.62
N ALA A 18 23.32 -10.28 0.63
CA ALA A 18 22.71 -8.95 0.56
C ALA A 18 21.20 -9.18 0.37
N ALA A 19 20.44 -9.09 1.46
CA ALA A 19 18.99 -9.05 1.40
C ALA A 19 18.61 -7.81 0.56
N ASN A 20 18.26 -8.02 -0.71
CA ASN A 20 17.72 -6.98 -1.56
C ASN A 20 16.43 -6.49 -0.88
N ALA A 21 16.47 -5.29 -0.33
CA ALA A 21 15.27 -4.65 0.22
C ALA A 21 14.28 -4.48 -0.94
N GLN A 22 13.17 -5.20 -0.87
CA GLN A 22 12.12 -5.16 -1.88
C GLN A 22 11.59 -3.73 -2.01
N SER A 23 11.47 -3.23 -3.24
CA SER A 23 10.95 -1.88 -3.46
C SER A 23 9.48 -1.77 -3.06
N VAL A 24 9.03 -0.54 -2.77
CA VAL A 24 7.61 -0.28 -2.50
C VAL A 24 6.74 -0.74 -3.66
N ALA A 25 7.19 -0.48 -4.90
CA ALA A 25 6.48 -0.87 -6.11
C ALA A 25 6.34 -2.39 -6.23
N ASP A 26 7.43 -3.14 -6.01
CA ASP A 26 7.40 -4.60 -6.06
C ASP A 26 6.50 -5.16 -4.96
N THR A 27 6.62 -4.66 -3.72
CA THR A 27 5.80 -5.11 -2.58
C THR A 27 4.30 -4.92 -2.86
N VAL A 28 3.90 -3.76 -3.38
CA VAL A 28 2.50 -3.42 -3.67
C VAL A 28 1.99 -4.22 -4.89
N ALA A 29 2.84 -4.41 -5.91
CA ALA A 29 2.51 -5.19 -7.11
C ALA A 29 2.35 -6.68 -6.79
N GLU A 30 3.29 -7.30 -6.06
CA GLU A 30 3.22 -8.70 -5.65
C GLU A 30 2.07 -9.00 -4.69
N PHE A 31 1.66 -8.01 -3.90
CA PHE A 31 0.44 -8.13 -3.11
C PHE A 31 -0.82 -8.10 -3.98
N GLY A 32 -0.73 -7.65 -5.24
CA GLY A 32 -1.83 -7.60 -6.19
C GLY A 32 -2.64 -6.31 -6.15
N LEU A 33 -2.21 -5.28 -5.40
CA LEU A 33 -2.98 -4.05 -5.20
C LEU A 33 -2.96 -3.12 -6.43
N ILE A 34 -1.97 -3.22 -7.31
CA ILE A 34 -1.90 -2.40 -8.53
C ILE A 34 -3.12 -2.67 -9.43
N GLY A 35 -3.76 -1.60 -9.88
CA GLY A 35 -4.94 -1.62 -10.73
C GLY A 35 -6.05 -0.69 -10.24
N THR A 36 -7.22 -0.84 -10.86
CA THR A 36 -8.42 -0.06 -10.58
C THR A 36 -9.39 -0.87 -9.74
N TRP A 37 -9.98 -0.24 -8.73
CA TRP A 37 -10.82 -0.88 -7.73
C TRP A 37 -12.09 -0.06 -7.49
N ALA A 38 -13.22 -0.74 -7.33
CA ALA A 38 -14.50 -0.10 -6.98
C ALA A 38 -15.40 -1.09 -6.21
N THR A 39 -16.39 -0.57 -5.50
CA THR A 39 -17.45 -1.39 -4.92
C THR A 39 -18.28 -2.05 -6.02
N ASP A 40 -18.56 -1.31 -7.10
CA ASP A 40 -19.22 -1.79 -8.32
C ASP A 40 -18.47 -1.28 -9.56
N CYS A 41 -17.76 -2.18 -10.24
CA CYS A 41 -16.97 -1.86 -11.43
C CYS A 41 -17.83 -1.58 -12.68
N THR A 42 -19.14 -1.83 -12.63
CA THR A 42 -20.06 -1.55 -13.74
C THR A 42 -20.61 -0.13 -13.72
N GLN A 43 -20.47 0.54 -12.57
CA GLN A 43 -20.96 1.89 -12.36
C GLN A 43 -19.81 2.91 -12.44
N PRO A 44 -20.08 4.15 -12.87
CA PRO A 44 -19.10 5.22 -12.83
C PRO A 44 -18.74 5.58 -11.37
N ALA A 45 -17.62 6.29 -11.22
CA ALA A 45 -17.25 6.87 -9.93
C ALA A 45 -18.36 7.79 -9.41
N SER A 46 -18.66 7.67 -8.12
CA SER A 46 -19.65 8.50 -7.40
C SER A 46 -19.30 8.54 -5.91
N SER A 47 -20.01 9.38 -5.14
CA SER A 47 -19.85 9.47 -3.68
C SER A 47 -20.13 8.13 -2.94
N ASN A 48 -20.87 7.22 -3.56
CA ASN A 48 -21.19 5.90 -3.00
C ASN A 48 -20.40 4.76 -3.69
N ASN A 49 -19.63 5.09 -4.72
CA ASN A 49 -18.82 4.15 -5.49
C ASN A 49 -17.49 4.80 -5.89
N TYR A 50 -16.61 5.01 -4.91
CA TYR A 50 -15.28 5.55 -5.20
C TYR A 50 -14.52 4.61 -6.12
N LEU A 51 -13.94 5.18 -7.17
CA LEU A 51 -12.98 4.49 -7.99
C LEU A 51 -11.58 4.74 -7.41
N THR A 52 -10.92 3.69 -6.96
CA THR A 52 -9.55 3.76 -6.41
C THR A 52 -8.56 3.18 -7.40
N VAL A 53 -7.56 3.95 -7.78
CA VAL A 53 -6.50 3.51 -8.71
C VAL A 53 -5.17 3.47 -7.98
N TYR A 54 -4.54 2.29 -7.95
CA TYR A 54 -3.15 2.12 -7.55
C TYR A 54 -2.29 1.96 -8.80
N ALA A 55 -1.29 2.79 -8.96
CA ALA A 55 -0.44 2.78 -10.14
C ALA A 55 1.03 2.99 -9.78
N VAL A 56 1.92 2.33 -10.54
CA VAL A 56 3.36 2.60 -10.53
C VAL A 56 3.66 3.60 -11.64
N LYS A 57 4.19 4.77 -11.28
CA LYS A 57 4.63 5.79 -12.23
C LYS A 57 5.94 5.37 -12.90
N SER A 58 6.30 6.00 -14.02
CA SER A 58 7.58 5.76 -14.70
C SER A 58 8.81 6.01 -13.83
N SER A 59 8.67 6.83 -12.78
CA SER A 59 9.70 7.07 -11.76
C SER A 59 9.87 5.93 -10.75
N GLY A 60 9.03 4.88 -10.78
CA GLY A 60 8.96 3.83 -9.76
C GLY A 60 8.14 4.21 -8.52
N GLU A 61 7.59 5.42 -8.49
CA GLU A 61 6.71 5.87 -7.41
C GLU A 61 5.34 5.19 -7.51
N VAL A 62 4.82 4.73 -6.37
CA VAL A 62 3.45 4.19 -6.29
C VAL A 62 2.49 5.29 -5.86
N SER A 63 1.42 5.48 -6.63
CA SER A 63 0.33 6.39 -6.30
C SER A 63 -0.96 5.64 -5.99
N ARG A 64 -1.79 6.24 -5.13
CA ARG A 64 -3.18 5.88 -4.90
C ARG A 64 -4.04 7.11 -5.19
N THR A 65 -4.93 7.02 -6.17
CA THR A 65 -5.83 8.10 -6.57
C THR A 65 -7.27 7.63 -6.38
N ASN A 66 -8.09 8.43 -5.72
CA ASN A 66 -9.52 8.18 -5.57
C ASN A 66 -10.33 9.19 -6.37
N TYR A 67 -11.34 8.69 -7.07
CA TYR A 67 -12.29 9.48 -7.84
C TYR A 67 -13.67 9.34 -7.20
N ASP A 68 -14.37 10.46 -6.97
CA ASP A 68 -15.76 10.52 -6.48
C ASP A 68 -16.76 10.85 -7.58
N LYS A 69 -16.28 11.19 -8.77
CA LYS A 69 -17.02 11.41 -10.02
C LYS A 69 -16.13 11.06 -11.20
N PRO A 70 -16.69 10.84 -12.41
CA PRO A 70 -15.88 10.72 -13.61
C PRO A 70 -14.94 11.94 -13.75
N ASP A 71 -13.66 11.68 -13.98
CA ASP A 71 -12.61 12.69 -14.19
C ASP A 71 -12.38 13.67 -13.02
N HIS A 72 -12.94 13.43 -11.84
CA HIS A 72 -12.74 14.26 -10.66
C HIS A 72 -11.94 13.51 -9.60
N ILE A 73 -10.69 13.94 -9.37
CA ILE A 73 -9.84 13.41 -8.32
C ILE A 73 -10.30 13.99 -6.98
N PHE A 74 -10.83 13.11 -6.12
CA PHE A 74 -11.20 13.48 -4.75
C PHE A 74 -9.97 13.56 -3.86
N ASN A 75 -9.05 12.61 -3.95
CA ASN A 75 -7.75 12.67 -3.29
C ASN A 75 -6.69 11.83 -4.01
N ASN A 76 -5.45 12.24 -3.82
CA ASN A 76 -4.28 11.58 -4.39
C ASN A 76 -3.20 11.43 -3.32
N TYR A 77 -2.56 10.27 -3.29
CA TYR A 77 -1.51 9.92 -2.35
C TYR A 77 -0.31 9.32 -3.07
N LYS A 78 0.86 9.54 -2.48
CA LYS A 78 2.08 8.80 -2.77
C LYS A 78 2.29 7.77 -1.68
N ILE A 79 2.50 6.51 -2.04
CA ILE A 79 2.88 5.44 -1.10
C ILE A 79 4.39 5.50 -0.89
N THR A 80 4.81 5.70 0.37
CA THR A 80 6.22 5.92 0.74
C THR A 80 6.88 4.69 1.35
N SER A 81 6.09 3.79 1.92
CA SER A 81 6.56 2.49 2.40
C SER A 81 5.45 1.45 2.29
N ALA A 82 5.82 0.19 2.14
CA ALA A 82 4.89 -0.92 2.15
C ALA A 82 5.54 -2.15 2.79
N LYS A 83 4.76 -2.89 3.56
CA LYS A 83 5.21 -4.13 4.22
C LYS A 83 4.08 -5.14 4.27
N ARG A 84 4.34 -6.34 3.76
CA ARG A 84 3.42 -7.47 3.89
C ARG A 84 3.42 -7.93 5.35
N GLN A 85 2.26 -7.95 5.98
CA GLN A 85 2.06 -8.37 7.37
C GLN A 85 1.67 -9.85 7.46
N ALA A 86 0.89 -10.31 6.47
CA ALA A 86 0.44 -11.69 6.29
C ALA A 86 0.20 -11.94 4.78
N PRO A 87 -0.06 -13.17 4.34
CA PRO A 87 -0.35 -13.47 2.94
C PRO A 87 -1.46 -12.60 2.33
N ASP A 88 -2.46 -12.24 3.13
CA ASP A 88 -3.66 -11.46 2.78
C ASP A 88 -3.66 -10.05 3.37
N MET A 89 -2.59 -9.62 4.05
CA MET A 89 -2.51 -8.34 4.75
C MET A 89 -1.30 -7.52 4.31
N LEU A 90 -1.55 -6.28 3.87
CA LEU A 90 -0.52 -5.30 3.55
C LEU A 90 -0.69 -4.05 4.40
N SER A 91 0.37 -3.61 5.04
CA SER A 91 0.44 -2.29 5.66
C SER A 91 1.28 -1.38 4.77
N TYR A 92 0.84 -0.14 4.59
CA TYR A 92 1.62 0.87 3.89
C TYR A 92 1.43 2.25 4.50
N GLU A 93 2.46 3.09 4.34
CA GLU A 93 2.37 4.52 4.62
C GLU A 93 2.14 5.26 3.32
N GLN A 94 1.23 6.21 3.34
CA GLN A 94 0.98 7.12 2.23
C GLN A 94 1.06 8.57 2.70
N VAL A 95 1.46 9.45 1.80
CA VAL A 95 1.51 10.89 2.01
C VAL A 95 0.53 11.54 1.06
N TRP A 96 -0.24 12.50 1.56
CA TRP A 96 -1.18 13.25 0.74
C TRP A 96 -0.43 14.09 -0.30
N ASP A 97 -0.69 13.83 -1.58
CA ASP A 97 -0.05 14.48 -2.72
C ASP A 97 -1.12 15.06 -3.66
N PHE A 98 -1.86 16.05 -3.18
CA PHE A 98 -2.91 16.72 -3.95
C PHE A 98 -2.53 18.17 -4.23
N LYS A 99 -2.26 18.48 -5.51
CA LYS A 99 -2.07 19.86 -5.95
C LYS A 99 -3.37 20.65 -5.80
N GLY A 100 -3.40 21.59 -4.89
CA GLY A 100 -4.59 22.39 -4.56
C GLY A 100 -5.27 22.01 -3.25
N SER A 101 -4.79 21.01 -2.54
CA SER A 101 -5.18 20.77 -1.14
C SER A 101 -4.80 21.95 -0.26
N PRO A 102 -5.58 22.24 0.79
CA PRO A 102 -5.14 23.19 1.82
C PRO A 102 -3.75 22.82 2.31
N ALA A 103 -2.89 23.81 2.50
CA ALA A 103 -1.49 23.60 2.89
C ALA A 103 -1.33 22.79 4.19
N ASN A 104 -2.37 22.74 5.02
CA ASN A 104 -2.40 22.01 6.29
C ASN A 104 -2.64 20.50 6.17
N VAL A 105 -2.97 19.98 4.98
CA VAL A 105 -3.13 18.52 4.75
C VAL A 105 -2.15 17.99 3.70
N ALA A 106 -1.53 18.86 2.92
CA ALA A 106 -0.48 18.45 1.97
C ALA A 106 0.74 17.92 2.74
N GLY A 107 1.14 16.68 2.48
CA GLY A 107 2.25 16.02 3.17
C GLY A 107 1.87 15.29 4.46
N ASP A 108 0.60 15.31 4.88
CA ASP A 108 0.16 14.50 6.02
C ASP A 108 0.33 13.01 5.71
N ARG A 109 0.88 12.31 6.70
CA ARG A 109 1.14 10.88 6.62
C ARG A 109 -0.05 10.09 7.15
N VAL A 110 -0.38 9.02 6.44
CA VAL A 110 -1.45 8.11 6.83
C VAL A 110 -0.93 6.68 6.76
N GLN A 111 -1.03 5.96 7.87
CA GLN A 111 -0.78 4.51 7.91
C GLN A 111 -2.05 3.79 7.53
N VAL A 112 -1.94 2.87 6.58
CA VAL A 112 -3.09 2.09 6.08
C VAL A 112 -2.79 0.61 6.21
N LEU A 113 -3.75 -0.15 6.69
CA LEU A 113 -3.74 -1.61 6.69
C LEU A 113 -4.89 -2.09 5.81
N VAL A 114 -4.58 -2.90 4.81
CA VAL A 114 -5.57 -3.52 3.93
C VAL A 114 -5.55 -5.03 4.07
N ASN A 115 -6.72 -5.63 3.92
CA ASN A 115 -6.91 -7.07 3.78
C ASN A 115 -7.39 -7.39 2.37
N MET A 116 -6.87 -8.45 1.75
CA MET A 116 -7.25 -8.90 0.42
C MET A 116 -7.72 -10.36 0.46
N VAL A 117 -8.93 -10.59 -0.03
CA VAL A 117 -9.54 -11.93 -0.13
C VAL A 117 -10.26 -12.02 -1.49
N ASP A 118 -10.02 -13.09 -2.25
CA ASP A 118 -10.70 -13.39 -3.51
C ASP A 118 -10.73 -12.21 -4.50
N ASN A 119 -9.58 -11.56 -4.72
CA ASN A 119 -9.44 -10.36 -5.56
C ASN A 119 -10.33 -9.17 -5.14
N LYS A 120 -10.67 -9.09 -3.88
CA LYS A 120 -11.30 -7.93 -3.25
C LYS A 120 -10.42 -7.43 -2.14
N PHE A 121 -10.34 -6.12 -1.96
CA PHE A 121 -9.68 -5.56 -0.78
C PHE A 121 -10.63 -4.73 0.07
N GLN A 122 -10.31 -4.64 1.35
CA GLN A 122 -10.98 -3.79 2.32
C GLN A 122 -9.94 -3.07 3.16
N ILE A 123 -10.16 -1.81 3.48
CA ILE A 123 -9.34 -1.10 4.46
C ILE A 123 -9.73 -1.56 5.86
N VAL A 124 -8.78 -2.16 6.57
CA VAL A 124 -8.94 -2.61 7.97
C VAL A 124 -8.73 -1.45 8.93
N SER A 125 -7.70 -0.65 8.70
CA SER A 125 -7.44 0.57 9.44
C SER A 125 -6.78 1.63 8.57
N SER A 126 -7.04 2.89 8.87
CA SER A 126 -6.38 4.04 8.28
C SER A 126 -6.25 5.11 9.35
N GLN A 127 -5.00 5.47 9.71
CA GLN A 127 -4.68 6.37 10.82
C GLN A 127 -3.76 7.49 10.37
N GLY A 128 -4.14 8.71 10.68
CA GLY A 128 -3.32 9.89 10.47
C GLY A 128 -2.15 9.99 11.44
N SER A 129 -1.17 10.81 11.11
CA SER A 129 0.01 11.08 11.95
C SER A 129 -0.34 11.74 13.30
N ASP A 130 -1.49 12.38 13.40
CA ASP A 130 -2.04 12.96 14.62
C ASP A 130 -2.72 11.93 15.53
N GLY A 131 -2.76 10.64 15.11
CA GLY A 131 -3.40 9.55 15.82
C GLY A 131 -4.89 9.40 15.53
N SER A 132 -5.51 10.30 14.76
CA SER A 132 -6.91 10.18 14.35
C SER A 132 -7.12 8.99 13.41
N PHE A 133 -8.26 8.30 13.52
CA PHE A 133 -8.63 7.21 12.63
C PHE A 133 -9.64 7.67 11.58
N PHE A 134 -9.36 7.41 10.31
CA PHE A 134 -10.32 7.49 9.21
C PHE A 134 -11.09 6.18 9.07
N VAL A 135 -10.42 5.04 9.31
CA VAL A 135 -11.01 3.71 9.42
C VAL A 135 -10.36 3.04 10.63
N LYS A 136 -11.17 2.42 11.50
CA LYS A 136 -10.73 1.62 12.65
C LYS A 136 -11.54 0.34 12.71
N ASP A 137 -10.85 -0.80 12.78
CA ASP A 137 -11.48 -2.12 12.85
C ASP A 137 -12.53 -2.33 11.74
N ARG A 138 -12.19 -1.96 10.51
CA ARG A 138 -13.03 -1.98 9.29
C ARG A 138 -14.23 -1.03 9.32
N LYS A 139 -14.29 -0.06 10.24
CA LYS A 139 -15.41 0.87 10.38
C LYS A 139 -14.97 2.32 10.29
N PHE A 140 -15.81 3.16 9.74
CA PHE A 140 -15.66 4.60 9.78
C PHE A 140 -16.07 5.11 11.18
N PRO A 141 -15.18 5.74 11.97
CA PRO A 141 -15.49 6.13 13.36
C PRO A 141 -16.67 7.11 13.48
N GLY A 142 -16.91 7.92 12.44
CA GLY A 142 -17.98 8.94 12.44
C GLY A 142 -19.38 8.36 12.25
N SER A 143 -19.55 7.38 11.36
CA SER A 143 -20.85 6.78 11.02
C SER A 143 -21.06 5.39 11.63
N GLY A 144 -19.97 4.66 11.92
CA GLY A 144 -20.02 3.26 12.32
C GLY A 144 -20.19 2.29 11.15
N ASP A 145 -20.33 2.80 9.92
CA ASP A 145 -20.45 1.99 8.71
C ASP A 145 -19.18 1.21 8.44
N GLU A 146 -19.30 0.04 7.83
CA GLU A 146 -18.13 -0.73 7.39
C GLU A 146 -17.41 -0.07 6.22
N SER A 147 -16.09 -0.11 6.25
CA SER A 147 -15.27 0.16 5.08
C SER A 147 -15.64 -0.83 3.97
N PRO A 148 -15.99 -0.37 2.78
CA PRO A 148 -16.52 -1.26 1.76
C PRO A 148 -15.44 -2.18 1.20
N TRP A 149 -15.85 -3.39 0.82
CA TRP A 149 -15.07 -4.25 -0.04
C TRP A 149 -15.05 -3.68 -1.46
N GLN A 150 -13.87 -3.59 -2.04
CA GLN A 150 -13.68 -3.17 -3.43
C GLN A 150 -13.19 -4.34 -4.26
N SER A 151 -13.80 -4.54 -5.41
CA SER A 151 -13.41 -5.55 -6.40
C SER A 151 -12.43 -4.94 -7.41
N LYS A 152 -11.51 -5.75 -7.92
CA LYS A 152 -10.60 -5.32 -8.99
C LYS A 152 -11.38 -5.21 -10.29
N CYS A 153 -11.38 -4.02 -10.88
CA CYS A 153 -12.05 -3.77 -12.14
C CYS A 153 -11.15 -4.24 -13.30
N GLN A 154 -11.75 -4.90 -14.28
CA GLN A 154 -11.04 -5.25 -15.50
C GLN A 154 -10.78 -3.99 -16.33
N GLU A 155 -9.59 -3.86 -16.85
CA GLU A 155 -9.30 -2.84 -17.87
C GLU A 155 -10.13 -3.15 -19.11
N LYS A 156 -10.87 -2.13 -19.57
CA LYS A 156 -11.70 -2.24 -20.79
C LYS A 156 -10.84 -1.96 -22.02
#